data_9e4b49d79abb812b43827e557d5d3180
#
_entry.id   9e4b49d79abb812b43827e557d5d3180
#
_cell.length_a   1.000
_cell.length_b   1.000
_cell.length_c   1.000
_cell.angle_alpha   90.00
_cell.angle_beta   90.00
_cell.angle_gamma   90.00
#
_symmetry.space_group_name_H-M   'P 1'
#
loop_
_entity.id
_entity.type
_entity.pdbx_description
1 polymer ?
#
loop_
_entity_poly.entity_id
_entity_poly.type
_entity_poly.pdbx_seq_one_letter_code
_entity_poly.pdbx_strand_id
1 'polypeptide(L)'
;MTKHYTRRITALTTLCLALAVPAAVLANPFEQQLANGLRVIVKEDRRAPTVASMVWYRAGSMDETSGTTGVAHLLEHMMFKGTPSTGPGEFSRLVAAAGGRDNAFTSKDYTAYFQQVPKQKLEQMMQIEADRMRHLNLDPNEFAQEIKVVMEERRLRTDDQPQALLMEQMGAAALQAHPYRAPVIGWMNDLQSMTAQDARDWYERWYVPNNAYLVVVGDVDHQEVFRLAEKYYGSLAPRALPTRKPQVEPEQTGIRRLTVKAPAELPVVLMAYKVPVIRDVDKDVDPYALEMLAAILDGHEAARFSKNLIREQRLATSAGVGYDSTARGPGLFYLMGSPSEGKTRTEMERGLRAEIARIAREGVAADELSRARAQLVAGQIYKLDSMFAQAMEIGQLEAVGLPYQSNARMIEKLQAVTAEQVRAVAQKYFRD
;
A
#
# COMPACT_ATOMS: atom_id res chain seq x y z
N MET A 1 -57.90 29.87 69.09
CA MET A 1 -56.48 29.81 69.19
C MET A 1 -55.95 28.90 68.05
N THR A 2 -55.66 29.45 66.92
CA THR A 2 -55.27 28.70 65.71
C THR A 2 -53.85 29.20 65.32
N LYS A 3 -52.91 28.30 65.43
CA LYS A 3 -51.52 28.56 65.02
C LYS A 3 -51.29 28.16 63.54
N HIS A 4 -51.04 29.14 62.71
CA HIS A 4 -50.60 28.95 61.32
C HIS A 4 -49.13 28.47 61.26
N TYR A 5 -48.88 27.33 60.63
CA TYR A 5 -47.55 26.89 60.25
C TYR A 5 -47.28 27.25 58.76
N THR A 6 -46.44 28.23 58.56
CA THR A 6 -45.93 28.57 57.21
C THR A 6 -44.74 27.65 56.85
N ARG A 7 -44.91 26.78 55.86
CA ARG A 7 -43.84 25.98 55.25
C ARG A 7 -43.09 26.87 54.29
N ARG A 8 -41.82 27.10 54.57
CA ARG A 8 -40.85 27.67 53.61
C ARG A 8 -40.38 26.53 52.71
N ILE A 9 -40.67 26.62 51.41
CA ILE A 9 -40.09 25.77 50.36
C ILE A 9 -38.80 26.42 49.92
N THR A 10 -37.65 25.76 50.23
CA THR A 10 -36.32 26.15 49.72
C THR A 10 -36.15 25.45 48.36
N ALA A 11 -36.17 26.22 47.29
CA ALA A 11 -35.85 25.73 45.95
C ALA A 11 -34.34 25.55 45.85
N LEU A 12 -33.86 24.32 45.72
CA LEU A 12 -32.49 23.97 45.37
C LEU A 12 -32.36 24.12 43.86
N THR A 13 -31.71 25.15 43.39
CA THR A 13 -31.35 25.31 41.98
C THR A 13 -30.07 24.53 41.73
N THR A 14 -30.20 23.36 41.14
CA THR A 14 -29.03 22.53 40.69
C THR A 14 -28.48 23.19 39.42
N LEU A 15 -27.35 23.86 39.56
CA LEU A 15 -26.58 24.39 38.44
C LEU A 15 -25.83 23.23 37.75
N CYS A 16 -26.37 22.70 36.65
CA CYS A 16 -25.66 21.78 35.77
C CYS A 16 -24.57 22.57 35.00
N LEU A 17 -23.33 22.50 35.47
CA LEU A 17 -22.17 22.87 34.67
C LEU A 17 -22.03 21.83 33.56
N ALA A 18 -22.52 22.12 32.37
CA ALA A 18 -22.14 21.37 31.16
C ALA A 18 -20.67 21.63 30.90
N LEU A 19 -19.81 20.68 31.25
CA LEU A 19 -18.45 20.59 30.74
C LEU A 19 -18.56 20.42 29.23
N ALA A 20 -18.46 21.52 28.48
CA ALA A 20 -18.20 21.49 27.06
C ALA A 20 -16.79 20.88 26.89
N VAL A 21 -16.71 19.56 26.74
CA VAL A 21 -15.53 18.91 26.17
C VAL A 21 -15.40 19.51 24.77
N PRO A 22 -14.33 20.24 24.44
CA PRO A 22 -14.13 20.65 23.07
C PRO A 22 -14.11 19.36 22.25
N ALA A 23 -15.11 19.19 21.37
CA ALA A 23 -15.00 18.20 20.32
C ALA A 23 -13.68 18.53 19.62
N ALA A 24 -12.66 17.69 19.83
CA ALA A 24 -11.49 17.71 18.99
C ALA A 24 -12.06 17.52 17.60
N VAL A 25 -12.16 18.60 16.85
CA VAL A 25 -12.38 18.55 15.42
C VAL A 25 -11.28 17.62 14.95
N LEU A 26 -11.64 16.40 14.56
CA LEU A 26 -10.75 15.51 13.81
C LEU A 26 -10.39 16.34 12.59
N ALA A 27 -9.24 17.02 12.66
CA ALA A 27 -8.79 17.87 11.59
C ALA A 27 -8.65 16.96 10.39
N ASN A 28 -9.51 17.15 9.39
CA ASN A 28 -9.28 16.56 8.08
C ASN A 28 -7.88 17.01 7.66
N PRO A 29 -7.09 16.16 6.98
CA PRO A 29 -5.82 16.65 6.46
C PRO A 29 -6.03 17.95 5.68
N PHE A 30 -5.16 18.94 5.93
CA PHE A 30 -5.14 20.19 5.19
C PHE A 30 -4.42 19.99 3.88
N GLU A 31 -4.86 20.68 2.82
CA GLU A 31 -4.29 20.50 1.49
C GLU A 31 -4.04 21.85 0.82
N GLN A 32 -2.90 21.97 0.13
CA GLN A 32 -2.57 23.09 -0.75
C GLN A 32 -1.91 22.56 -2.03
N GLN A 33 -2.26 23.15 -3.17
CA GLN A 33 -1.55 22.91 -4.42
C GLN A 33 -0.68 24.11 -4.74
N LEU A 34 0.62 23.88 -4.97
CA LEU A 34 1.56 24.90 -5.40
C LEU A 34 1.35 25.25 -6.87
N ALA A 35 1.84 26.44 -7.29
CA ALA A 35 1.70 26.92 -8.66
C ALA A 35 2.32 25.97 -9.71
N ASN A 36 3.35 25.21 -9.34
CA ASN A 36 4.01 24.19 -10.18
C ASN A 36 3.29 22.84 -10.22
N GLY A 37 2.13 22.70 -9.56
CA GLY A 37 1.31 21.49 -9.55
C GLY A 37 1.62 20.51 -8.42
N LEU A 38 2.64 20.72 -7.58
CA LEU A 38 2.87 19.88 -6.41
C LEU A 38 1.71 20.03 -5.42
N ARG A 39 1.12 18.91 -5.02
CA ARG A 39 0.12 18.87 -3.95
C ARG A 39 0.80 18.62 -2.61
N VAL A 40 0.41 19.36 -1.58
CA VAL A 40 0.92 19.23 -0.22
C VAL A 40 -0.25 18.87 0.69
N ILE A 41 -0.17 17.72 1.35
CA ILE A 41 -1.21 17.19 2.24
C ILE A 41 -0.61 17.10 3.64
N VAL A 42 -1.21 17.80 4.59
CA VAL A 42 -0.70 17.89 5.98
C VAL A 42 -1.74 17.39 6.95
N LYS A 43 -1.37 16.43 7.78
CA LYS A 43 -2.18 15.95 8.89
C LYS A 43 -1.48 16.27 10.20
N GLU A 44 -2.03 17.20 10.96
CA GLU A 44 -1.50 17.54 12.29
C GLU A 44 -1.78 16.41 13.28
N ASP A 45 -0.73 15.90 13.91
CA ASP A 45 -0.80 14.90 14.96
C ASP A 45 0.23 15.21 16.04
N ARG A 46 -0.22 15.84 17.12
CA ARG A 46 0.66 16.38 18.18
C ARG A 46 0.93 15.39 19.32
N ARG A 47 0.62 14.09 19.12
CA ARG A 47 0.80 13.07 20.17
C ARG A 47 2.27 12.78 20.48
N ALA A 48 3.17 13.03 19.54
CA ALA A 48 4.63 12.90 19.75
C ALA A 48 5.36 14.02 18.99
N PRO A 49 6.54 14.50 19.48
CA PRO A 49 7.29 15.62 18.87
C PRO A 49 8.07 15.17 17.62
N THR A 50 7.45 14.37 16.75
CA THR A 50 8.03 13.81 15.54
C THR A 50 7.15 14.10 14.33
N VAL A 51 7.72 13.93 13.14
CA VAL A 51 7.03 14.10 11.87
C VAL A 51 7.46 13.02 10.89
N ALA A 52 6.50 12.48 10.14
CA ALA A 52 6.73 11.69 8.94
C ALA A 52 6.50 12.60 7.73
N SER A 53 7.52 12.78 6.92
CA SER A 53 7.48 13.51 5.64
C SER A 53 7.70 12.53 4.51
N MET A 54 6.81 12.50 3.52
CA MET A 54 6.86 11.55 2.40
C MET A 54 6.64 12.28 1.08
N VAL A 55 7.56 12.11 0.14
CA VAL A 55 7.34 12.51 -1.26
C VAL A 55 6.96 11.27 -2.07
N TRP A 56 5.86 11.37 -2.77
CA TRP A 56 5.30 10.34 -3.62
C TRP A 56 5.33 10.76 -5.08
N TYR A 57 5.82 9.88 -5.94
CA TYR A 57 5.77 10.05 -7.38
C TYR A 57 4.75 9.08 -7.96
N ARG A 58 3.83 9.57 -8.78
CA ARG A 58 2.82 8.76 -9.46
C ARG A 58 3.43 8.02 -10.65
N ALA A 59 4.48 7.27 -10.41
CA ALA A 59 5.16 6.42 -11.37
C ALA A 59 5.77 5.22 -10.66
N GLY A 60 5.48 4.04 -11.15
CA GLY A 60 5.96 2.75 -10.66
C GLY A 60 6.19 1.79 -11.82
N SER A 61 6.40 0.51 -11.52
CA SER A 61 6.78 -0.46 -12.57
C SER A 61 5.72 -0.63 -13.66
N MET A 62 4.46 -0.25 -13.44
CA MET A 62 3.44 -0.28 -14.49
C MET A 62 3.64 0.79 -15.58
N ASP A 63 4.41 1.82 -15.30
CA ASP A 63 4.69 2.90 -16.23
C ASP A 63 5.98 2.63 -17.05
N GLU A 64 6.65 1.50 -16.81
CA GLU A 64 7.84 1.03 -17.53
C GLU A 64 7.49 0.41 -18.89
N THR A 65 8.51 0.26 -19.72
CA THR A 65 8.39 -0.41 -21.02
C THR A 65 9.27 -1.67 -21.04
N SER A 66 8.90 -2.66 -21.86
CA SER A 66 9.72 -3.83 -22.10
C SER A 66 11.10 -3.42 -22.60
N GLY A 67 12.15 -4.04 -22.08
CA GLY A 67 13.55 -3.69 -22.33
C GLY A 67 14.16 -2.80 -21.24
N THR A 68 13.35 -2.14 -20.41
CA THR A 68 13.79 -1.29 -19.29
C THR A 68 13.01 -1.56 -18.02
N THR A 69 12.47 -2.77 -17.85
CA THR A 69 11.78 -3.14 -16.60
C THR A 69 12.74 -3.10 -15.43
N GLY A 70 12.29 -2.60 -14.29
CA GLY A 70 13.09 -2.37 -13.09
C GLY A 70 13.74 -0.98 -13.02
N VAL A 71 13.56 -0.12 -14.04
CA VAL A 71 14.15 1.22 -14.04
C VAL A 71 13.63 2.11 -12.90
N ALA A 72 12.34 1.95 -12.54
CA ALA A 72 11.76 2.68 -11.41
C ALA A 72 12.44 2.32 -10.09
N HIS A 73 12.67 1.02 -9.85
CA HIS A 73 13.36 0.52 -8.67
C HIS A 73 14.85 0.88 -8.66
N LEU A 74 15.53 0.75 -9.82
CA LEU A 74 16.92 1.18 -9.94
C LEU A 74 17.06 2.68 -9.67
N LEU A 75 16.15 3.52 -10.17
CA LEU A 75 16.20 4.94 -9.87
C LEU A 75 15.96 5.22 -8.38
N GLU A 76 15.11 4.43 -7.68
CA GLU A 76 14.97 4.51 -6.23
C GLU A 76 16.34 4.41 -5.55
N HIS A 77 17.16 3.42 -5.92
CA HIS A 77 18.54 3.26 -5.42
C HIS A 77 19.42 4.46 -5.76
N MET A 78 19.36 4.91 -7.01
CA MET A 78 20.15 6.05 -7.47
C MET A 78 19.83 7.35 -6.74
N MET A 79 18.61 7.52 -6.22
CA MET A 79 18.21 8.70 -5.45
C MET A 79 19.00 8.90 -4.15
N PHE A 80 19.71 7.90 -3.69
CA PHE A 80 20.62 7.98 -2.53
C PHE A 80 22.09 8.26 -2.92
N LYS A 81 22.38 8.41 -4.22
CA LYS A 81 23.76 8.64 -4.73
C LYS A 81 24.14 10.11 -4.81
N GLY A 82 23.28 11.00 -4.30
CA GLY A 82 23.61 12.39 -4.06
C GLY A 82 23.22 13.37 -5.16
N THR A 83 23.46 14.63 -4.85
CA THR A 83 23.26 15.82 -5.68
C THR A 83 24.56 16.62 -5.68
N PRO A 84 24.67 17.73 -6.44
CA PRO A 84 25.80 18.62 -6.33
C PRO A 84 26.03 19.23 -4.93
N SER A 85 24.97 19.29 -4.10
CA SER A 85 25.04 19.84 -2.75
C SER A 85 25.17 18.80 -1.65
N THR A 86 24.87 17.54 -1.94
CA THR A 86 24.82 16.44 -0.96
C THR A 86 25.45 15.19 -1.58
N GLY A 87 26.56 14.72 -1.04
CA GLY A 87 27.32 13.58 -1.57
C GLY A 87 26.59 12.22 -1.45
N PRO A 88 27.11 11.17 -2.10
CA PRO A 88 26.54 9.81 -2.00
C PRO A 88 26.42 9.33 -0.54
N GLY A 89 25.25 8.83 -0.16
CA GLY A 89 24.94 8.36 1.20
C GLY A 89 24.87 9.46 2.27
N GLU A 90 25.18 10.71 1.93
CA GLU A 90 25.17 11.81 2.89
C GLU A 90 23.75 12.16 3.33
N PHE A 91 22.75 12.00 2.46
CA PHE A 91 21.35 12.20 2.80
C PHE A 91 20.95 11.38 4.03
N SER A 92 21.13 10.05 3.98
CA SER A 92 20.78 9.14 5.09
C SER A 92 21.64 9.43 6.34
N ARG A 93 22.91 9.82 6.16
CA ARG A 93 23.76 10.23 7.27
C ARG A 93 23.23 11.50 7.97
N LEU A 94 22.73 12.47 7.22
CA LEU A 94 22.11 13.69 7.78
C LEU A 94 20.79 13.37 8.52
N VAL A 95 19.99 12.46 7.98
CA VAL A 95 18.75 11.99 8.63
C VAL A 95 19.08 11.27 9.95
N ALA A 96 20.05 10.35 9.92
CA ALA A 96 20.48 9.63 11.12
C ALA A 96 21.06 10.57 12.18
N ALA A 97 21.88 11.54 11.77
CA ALA A 97 22.44 12.57 12.67
C ALA A 97 21.36 13.49 13.27
N ALA A 98 20.24 13.64 12.58
CA ALA A 98 19.05 14.34 13.09
C ALA A 98 18.23 13.50 14.09
N GLY A 99 18.62 12.25 14.36
CA GLY A 99 17.88 11.31 15.20
C GLY A 99 16.66 10.69 14.49
N GLY A 100 16.68 10.66 13.18
CA GLY A 100 15.61 10.13 12.33
C GLY A 100 15.97 8.84 11.59
N ARG A 101 15.06 8.42 10.75
CA ARG A 101 15.25 7.35 9.78
C ARG A 101 14.66 7.74 8.43
N ASP A 102 15.26 7.26 7.36
CA ASP A 102 14.79 7.41 6.00
C ASP A 102 14.77 6.04 5.29
N ASN A 103 13.98 5.96 4.26
CA ASN A 103 13.99 4.87 3.30
C ASN A 103 13.15 5.27 2.08
N ALA A 104 13.06 4.34 1.13
CA ALA A 104 12.20 4.46 -0.03
C ALA A 104 11.56 3.11 -0.35
N PHE A 105 10.58 3.12 -1.23
CA PHE A 105 9.97 1.91 -1.77
C PHE A 105 9.34 2.20 -3.13
N THR A 106 9.52 1.26 -4.03
CA THR A 106 8.88 1.24 -5.35
C THR A 106 7.81 0.14 -5.38
N SER A 107 6.66 0.49 -5.91
CA SER A 107 5.58 -0.45 -6.18
C SER A 107 5.25 -0.50 -7.68
N LYS A 108 4.18 -1.20 -8.03
CA LYS A 108 3.65 -1.17 -9.39
C LYS A 108 3.11 0.21 -9.77
N ASP A 109 2.55 0.95 -8.82
CA ASP A 109 1.75 2.15 -9.05
C ASP A 109 2.48 3.45 -8.74
N TYR A 110 3.51 3.40 -7.91
CA TYR A 110 4.19 4.57 -7.36
C TYR A 110 5.60 4.26 -6.88
N THR A 111 6.39 5.31 -6.69
CA THR A 111 7.63 5.31 -5.92
C THR A 111 7.54 6.38 -4.85
N ALA A 112 7.97 6.09 -3.63
CA ALA A 112 7.91 7.04 -2.53
C ALA A 112 9.18 7.03 -1.68
N TYR A 113 9.49 8.20 -1.13
CA TYR A 113 10.64 8.45 -0.27
C TYR A 113 10.13 9.07 1.02
N PHE A 114 10.68 8.64 2.16
CA PHE A 114 10.24 9.16 3.44
C PHE A 114 11.38 9.45 4.41
N GLN A 115 11.12 10.40 5.29
CA GLN A 115 11.92 10.67 6.48
C GLN A 115 10.98 10.72 7.68
N GLN A 116 11.40 10.11 8.77
CA GLN A 116 10.74 10.22 10.05
C GLN A 116 11.75 10.83 11.04
N VAL A 117 11.52 12.06 11.47
CA VAL A 117 12.48 12.87 12.21
C VAL A 117 11.80 13.63 13.36
N PRO A 118 12.55 14.15 14.35
CA PRO A 118 12.04 15.17 15.25
C PRO A 118 11.54 16.40 14.48
N LYS A 119 10.44 16.99 14.91
CA LYS A 119 9.75 18.07 14.18
C LYS A 119 10.65 19.26 13.81
N GLN A 120 11.65 19.56 14.63
CA GLN A 120 12.61 20.67 14.39
C GLN A 120 13.51 20.43 13.17
N LYS A 121 13.52 19.21 12.64
CA LYS A 121 14.33 18.82 11.49
C LYS A 121 13.55 18.77 10.18
N LEU A 122 12.23 18.99 10.22
CA LEU A 122 11.39 18.95 9.03
C LEU A 122 11.89 19.87 7.92
N GLU A 123 12.21 21.12 8.24
CA GLU A 123 12.71 22.10 7.25
C GLU A 123 13.95 21.60 6.52
N GLN A 124 14.92 21.06 7.27
CA GLN A 124 16.15 20.48 6.69
C GLN A 124 15.81 19.31 5.76
N MET A 125 14.88 18.44 6.16
CA MET A 125 14.47 17.28 5.32
C MET A 125 13.77 17.74 4.04
N MET A 126 12.88 18.72 4.11
CA MET A 126 12.22 19.28 2.93
C MET A 126 13.22 19.94 1.96
N GLN A 127 14.23 20.58 2.47
CA GLN A 127 15.28 21.20 1.66
C GLN A 127 16.07 20.16 0.85
N ILE A 128 16.59 19.14 1.52
CA ILE A 128 17.41 18.10 0.84
C ILE A 128 16.55 17.18 -0.05
N GLU A 129 15.29 16.96 0.30
CA GLU A 129 14.34 16.20 -0.53
C GLU A 129 13.98 16.97 -1.83
N ALA A 130 13.75 18.27 -1.74
CA ALA A 130 13.49 19.12 -2.89
C ALA A 130 14.70 19.19 -3.83
N ASP A 131 15.92 19.21 -3.26
CA ASP A 131 17.16 19.19 -4.04
C ASP A 131 17.30 17.90 -4.84
N ARG A 132 17.10 16.73 -4.22
CA ARG A 132 17.18 15.46 -4.95
C ARG A 132 16.02 15.24 -5.95
N MET A 133 14.86 15.87 -5.76
CA MET A 133 13.79 15.84 -6.75
C MET A 133 14.24 16.42 -8.10
N ARG A 134 15.18 17.37 -8.10
CA ARG A 134 15.54 18.09 -9.32
C ARG A 134 17.01 18.00 -9.73
N HIS A 135 17.91 17.80 -8.79
CA HIS A 135 19.36 17.91 -9.02
C HIS A 135 20.08 16.59 -8.76
N LEU A 136 19.39 15.45 -8.91
CA LEU A 136 20.01 14.14 -8.74
C LEU A 136 21.24 13.99 -9.67
N ASN A 137 22.33 13.59 -9.07
CA ASN A 137 23.57 13.27 -9.81
C ASN A 137 23.52 11.82 -10.29
N LEU A 138 23.14 11.61 -11.55
CA LEU A 138 23.17 10.30 -12.18
C LEU A 138 24.56 10.04 -12.80
N ASP A 139 25.55 9.84 -11.93
CA ASP A 139 26.92 9.53 -12.34
C ASP A 139 26.99 8.13 -12.96
N PRO A 140 27.60 7.95 -14.16
CA PRO A 140 27.69 6.64 -14.81
C PRO A 140 28.49 5.61 -14.00
N ASN A 141 29.46 6.01 -13.16
CA ASN A 141 30.23 5.07 -12.35
C ASN A 141 29.39 4.59 -11.15
N GLU A 142 28.67 5.48 -10.51
CA GLU A 142 27.71 5.10 -9.44
C GLU A 142 26.62 4.18 -10.01
N PHE A 143 26.08 4.51 -11.19
CA PHE A 143 25.14 3.65 -11.89
C PHE A 143 25.72 2.25 -12.15
N ALA A 144 26.96 2.16 -12.68
CA ALA A 144 27.60 0.89 -12.99
C ALA A 144 27.85 0.00 -11.77
N GLN A 145 27.92 0.59 -10.58
CA GLN A 145 27.99 -0.15 -9.32
C GLN A 145 26.57 -0.55 -8.85
N GLU A 146 25.63 0.38 -8.88
CA GLU A 146 24.31 0.17 -8.32
C GLU A 146 23.46 -0.82 -9.11
N ILE A 147 23.59 -0.85 -10.44
CA ILE A 147 22.92 -1.86 -11.25
C ILE A 147 23.33 -3.29 -10.85
N LYS A 148 24.58 -3.50 -10.43
CA LYS A 148 25.05 -4.79 -9.91
C LYS A 148 24.43 -5.12 -8.56
N VAL A 149 24.24 -4.11 -7.71
CA VAL A 149 23.54 -4.27 -6.42
C VAL A 149 22.10 -4.70 -6.67
N VAL A 150 21.37 -4.04 -7.57
CA VAL A 150 19.99 -4.40 -7.94
C VAL A 150 19.91 -5.81 -8.54
N MET A 151 20.87 -6.19 -9.42
CA MET A 151 20.92 -7.55 -9.96
C MET A 151 21.17 -8.59 -8.86
N GLU A 152 22.03 -8.28 -7.88
CA GLU A 152 22.27 -9.18 -6.74
C GLU A 152 21.07 -9.27 -5.81
N GLU A 153 20.42 -8.15 -5.55
CA GLU A 153 19.16 -8.12 -4.81
C GLU A 153 18.08 -8.98 -5.49
N ARG A 154 17.97 -8.90 -6.83
CA ARG A 154 17.06 -9.77 -7.58
C ARG A 154 17.38 -11.25 -7.37
N ARG A 155 18.68 -11.63 -7.41
CA ARG A 155 19.07 -13.02 -7.12
C ARG A 155 18.63 -13.43 -5.73
N LEU A 156 19.01 -12.65 -4.73
CA LEU A 156 18.72 -12.97 -3.32
C LEU A 156 17.21 -13.01 -2.98
N ARG A 157 16.43 -12.10 -3.56
CA ARG A 157 15.00 -11.93 -3.22
C ARG A 157 14.05 -12.69 -4.15
N THR A 158 14.49 -13.04 -5.35
CA THR A 158 13.63 -13.68 -6.35
C THR A 158 14.21 -14.99 -6.85
N ASP A 159 15.39 -14.97 -7.47
CA ASP A 159 15.90 -16.12 -8.21
C ASP A 159 16.28 -17.27 -7.26
N ASP A 160 16.81 -16.97 -6.06
CA ASP A 160 17.16 -17.92 -5.02
C ASP A 160 16.01 -18.24 -4.04
N GLN A 161 14.83 -17.62 -4.24
CA GLN A 161 13.65 -17.82 -3.40
C GLN A 161 12.54 -18.55 -4.17
N PRO A 162 12.32 -19.85 -3.95
CA PRO A 162 11.35 -20.63 -4.73
C PRO A 162 9.93 -20.06 -4.75
N GLN A 163 9.47 -19.50 -3.64
CA GLN A 163 8.14 -18.90 -3.54
C GLN A 163 8.04 -17.57 -4.31
N ALA A 164 9.09 -16.73 -4.23
CA ALA A 164 9.14 -15.46 -4.96
C ALA A 164 9.20 -15.70 -6.48
N LEU A 165 9.99 -16.68 -6.91
CA LEU A 165 10.07 -17.11 -8.31
C LEU A 165 8.70 -17.63 -8.79
N LEU A 166 7.98 -18.42 -7.97
CA LEU A 166 6.64 -18.88 -8.28
C LEU A 166 5.64 -17.71 -8.42
N MET A 167 5.69 -16.73 -7.53
CA MET A 167 4.85 -15.52 -7.57
C MET A 167 5.13 -14.69 -8.84
N GLU A 168 6.38 -14.51 -9.21
CA GLU A 168 6.78 -13.80 -10.43
C GLU A 168 6.23 -14.50 -11.69
N GLN A 169 6.47 -15.81 -11.80
CA GLN A 169 6.00 -16.61 -12.94
C GLN A 169 4.48 -16.65 -13.02
N MET A 170 3.80 -16.69 -11.88
CA MET A 170 2.34 -16.62 -11.83
C MET A 170 1.83 -15.27 -12.32
N GLY A 171 2.43 -14.16 -11.89
CA GLY A 171 2.07 -12.81 -12.36
C GLY A 171 2.21 -12.69 -13.88
N ALA A 172 3.31 -13.20 -14.44
CA ALA A 172 3.56 -13.22 -15.88
C ALA A 172 2.55 -14.10 -16.65
N ALA A 173 2.09 -15.20 -16.05
CA ALA A 173 1.09 -16.09 -16.65
C ALA A 173 -0.34 -15.57 -16.50
N ALA A 174 -0.66 -14.92 -15.36
CA ALA A 174 -2.01 -14.42 -15.07
C ALA A 174 -2.39 -13.23 -15.96
N LEU A 175 -1.43 -12.35 -16.27
CA LEU A 175 -1.66 -11.11 -17.00
C LEU A 175 -0.95 -11.15 -18.36
N GLN A 176 -1.73 -11.06 -19.44
CA GLN A 176 -1.23 -11.17 -20.81
C GLN A 176 -0.75 -9.85 -21.36
N ALA A 177 -1.50 -8.77 -21.14
CA ALA A 177 -1.24 -7.45 -21.69
C ALA A 177 -0.88 -6.41 -20.63
N HIS A 178 -1.47 -6.51 -19.44
CA HIS A 178 -1.32 -5.49 -18.41
C HIS A 178 0.11 -5.46 -17.84
N PRO A 179 0.75 -4.29 -17.65
CA PRO A 179 2.13 -4.16 -17.17
C PRO A 179 2.39 -4.80 -15.78
N TYR A 180 1.37 -5.01 -14.97
CA TYR A 180 1.50 -5.71 -13.68
C TYR A 180 2.06 -7.13 -13.80
N ARG A 181 2.20 -7.66 -15.01
CA ARG A 181 2.87 -8.93 -15.28
C ARG A 181 4.38 -8.89 -15.03
N ALA A 182 4.99 -7.71 -15.14
CA ALA A 182 6.42 -7.55 -14.91
C ALA A 182 6.72 -7.37 -13.41
N PRO A 183 7.84 -7.94 -12.91
CA PRO A 183 8.25 -7.73 -11.54
C PRO A 183 8.72 -6.29 -11.32
N VAL A 184 8.51 -5.75 -10.11
CA VAL A 184 8.94 -4.39 -9.76
C VAL A 184 10.47 -4.26 -9.84
N ILE A 185 11.20 -5.30 -9.45
CA ILE A 185 12.67 -5.32 -9.52
C ILE A 185 13.19 -5.42 -10.95
N GLY A 186 12.34 -5.72 -11.93
CA GLY A 186 12.69 -5.89 -13.33
C GLY A 186 13.14 -7.31 -13.71
N TRP A 187 13.08 -7.61 -15.01
CA TRP A 187 13.64 -8.85 -15.55
C TRP A 187 15.17 -8.77 -15.60
N MET A 188 15.86 -9.87 -15.31
CA MET A 188 17.35 -9.90 -15.28
C MET A 188 17.98 -9.45 -16.60
N ASN A 189 17.42 -9.84 -17.76
CA ASN A 189 17.94 -9.42 -19.05
C ASN A 189 17.81 -7.91 -19.30
N ASP A 190 16.73 -7.29 -18.79
CA ASP A 190 16.53 -5.84 -18.89
C ASP A 190 17.54 -5.12 -17.99
N LEU A 191 17.74 -5.60 -16.76
CA LEU A 191 18.77 -5.05 -15.84
C LEU A 191 20.18 -5.16 -16.43
N GLN A 192 20.51 -6.28 -17.11
CA GLN A 192 21.81 -6.49 -17.73
C GLN A 192 22.09 -5.53 -18.90
N SER A 193 21.05 -5.06 -19.58
CA SER A 193 21.15 -4.16 -20.73
C SER A 193 20.85 -2.70 -20.40
N MET A 194 20.36 -2.41 -19.19
CA MET A 194 19.97 -1.07 -18.75
C MET A 194 21.17 -0.13 -18.66
N THR A 195 20.97 1.12 -19.05
CA THR A 195 22.00 2.16 -19.08
C THR A 195 21.70 3.31 -18.13
N ALA A 196 22.71 4.10 -17.79
CA ALA A 196 22.52 5.34 -17.02
C ALA A 196 21.59 6.33 -17.73
N GLN A 197 21.51 6.27 -19.07
CA GLN A 197 20.59 7.11 -19.84
C GLN A 197 19.13 6.70 -19.62
N ASP A 198 18.83 5.39 -19.51
CA ASP A 198 17.47 4.92 -19.20
C ASP A 198 17.01 5.43 -17.84
N ALA A 199 17.87 5.39 -16.83
CA ALA A 199 17.57 5.94 -15.51
C ALA A 199 17.39 7.46 -15.55
N ARG A 200 18.19 8.17 -16.35
CA ARG A 200 18.06 9.62 -16.54
C ARG A 200 16.75 9.98 -17.23
N ASP A 201 16.40 9.27 -18.28
CA ASP A 201 15.14 9.49 -19.02
C ASP A 201 13.93 9.23 -18.12
N TRP A 202 13.99 8.22 -17.26
CA TRP A 202 12.96 7.94 -16.27
C TRP A 202 12.82 9.08 -15.26
N TYR A 203 13.96 9.50 -14.66
CA TYR A 203 13.99 10.60 -13.69
C TYR A 203 13.45 11.90 -14.29
N GLU A 204 13.92 12.28 -15.46
CA GLU A 204 13.49 13.51 -16.11
C GLU A 204 12.02 13.53 -16.50
N ARG A 205 11.46 12.35 -16.80
CA ARG A 205 10.07 12.16 -17.20
C ARG A 205 9.12 12.21 -16.02
N TRP A 206 9.46 11.58 -14.91
CA TRP A 206 8.52 11.30 -13.83
C TRP A 206 8.78 12.04 -12.53
N TYR A 207 10.03 12.46 -12.25
CA TYR A 207 10.41 13.12 -11.00
C TYR A 207 10.28 14.63 -11.12
N VAL A 208 9.03 15.08 -11.20
CA VAL A 208 8.64 16.48 -11.42
C VAL A 208 7.51 16.85 -10.45
N PRO A 209 7.42 18.13 -10.02
CA PRO A 209 6.47 18.54 -8.99
C PRO A 209 5.01 18.24 -9.36
N ASN A 210 4.63 18.39 -10.63
CA ASN A 210 3.26 18.13 -11.10
C ASN A 210 2.93 16.63 -11.29
N ASN A 211 3.88 15.72 -11.02
CA ASN A 211 3.66 14.27 -10.90
C ASN A 211 3.84 13.78 -9.46
N ALA A 212 4.10 14.69 -8.54
CA ALA A 212 4.40 14.36 -7.14
C ALA A 212 3.37 14.95 -6.19
N TYR A 213 3.34 14.42 -4.98
CA TYR A 213 2.67 15.03 -3.84
C TYR A 213 3.49 14.76 -2.58
N LEU A 214 3.45 15.75 -1.68
CA LEU A 214 4.11 15.72 -0.39
C LEU A 214 3.06 15.44 0.69
N VAL A 215 3.27 14.40 1.50
CA VAL A 215 2.43 14.06 2.65
C VAL A 215 3.25 14.28 3.92
N VAL A 216 2.75 15.12 4.82
CA VAL A 216 3.38 15.41 6.10
C VAL A 216 2.39 15.10 7.23
N VAL A 217 2.78 14.20 8.13
CA VAL A 217 1.96 13.81 9.30
C VAL A 217 2.80 13.94 10.56
N GLY A 218 2.34 14.71 11.55
CA GLY A 218 3.04 14.82 12.82
C GLY A 218 2.77 16.12 13.58
N ASP A 219 3.65 16.42 14.54
CA ASP A 219 3.58 17.63 15.37
C ASP A 219 4.05 18.86 14.58
N VAL A 220 3.21 19.33 13.69
CA VAL A 220 3.46 20.45 12.79
C VAL A 220 2.28 21.42 12.79
N ASP A 221 2.51 22.63 12.30
CA ASP A 221 1.50 23.58 11.87
C ASP A 221 1.41 23.52 10.35
N HIS A 222 0.20 23.30 9.80
CA HIS A 222 0.00 23.12 8.37
C HIS A 222 0.39 24.37 7.56
N GLN A 223 0.16 25.58 8.09
CA GLN A 223 0.54 26.82 7.39
C GLN A 223 2.07 26.93 7.26
N GLU A 224 2.79 26.54 8.32
CA GLU A 224 4.24 26.50 8.28
C GLU A 224 4.75 25.45 7.28
N VAL A 225 4.13 24.28 7.22
CA VAL A 225 4.49 23.25 6.22
C VAL A 225 4.24 23.77 4.81
N PHE A 226 3.12 24.44 4.54
CA PHE A 226 2.83 25.06 3.25
C PHE A 226 3.86 26.13 2.87
N ARG A 227 4.23 26.98 3.82
CA ARG A 227 5.28 28.00 3.62
C ARG A 227 6.65 27.36 3.29
N LEU A 228 7.01 26.28 3.97
CA LEU A 228 8.25 25.54 3.71
C LEU A 228 8.18 24.83 2.33
N ALA A 229 7.04 24.25 1.99
CA ALA A 229 6.83 23.62 0.69
C ALA A 229 6.98 24.65 -0.45
N GLU A 230 6.35 25.82 -0.34
CA GLU A 230 6.53 26.91 -1.30
C GLU A 230 7.98 27.35 -1.41
N LYS A 231 8.68 27.51 -0.26
CA LYS A 231 10.08 27.91 -0.22
C LYS A 231 11.03 26.96 -0.97
N TYR A 232 10.86 25.65 -0.78
CA TYR A 232 11.82 24.66 -1.28
C TYR A 232 11.40 24.00 -2.59
N TYR A 233 10.11 23.79 -2.80
CA TYR A 233 9.58 23.12 -3.99
C TYR A 233 8.95 24.09 -4.98
N GLY A 234 8.51 25.29 -4.56
CA GLY A 234 7.73 26.21 -5.41
C GLY A 234 8.45 26.66 -6.68
N SER A 235 9.78 26.78 -6.62
CA SER A 235 10.60 27.17 -7.79
C SER A 235 10.90 26.01 -8.77
N LEU A 236 10.60 24.75 -8.39
CA LEU A 236 10.86 23.60 -9.24
C LEU A 236 9.94 23.63 -10.46
N ALA A 237 10.51 23.57 -11.66
CA ALA A 237 9.73 23.66 -12.88
C ALA A 237 8.90 22.40 -13.15
N PRO A 238 7.59 22.54 -13.44
CA PRO A 238 6.78 21.42 -13.91
C PRO A 238 7.18 21.01 -15.33
N ARG A 239 6.82 19.80 -15.73
CA ARG A 239 7.03 19.29 -17.10
C ARG A 239 5.75 18.65 -17.64
N ALA A 240 5.64 18.59 -18.96
CA ALA A 240 4.57 17.83 -19.61
C ALA A 240 4.73 16.34 -19.27
N LEU A 241 3.69 15.76 -18.68
CA LEU A 241 3.67 14.33 -18.38
C LEU A 241 3.27 13.53 -19.64
N PRO A 242 3.84 12.34 -19.82
CA PRO A 242 3.43 11.48 -20.91
C PRO A 242 1.97 11.03 -20.73
N THR A 243 1.23 10.98 -21.83
CA THR A 243 -0.12 10.42 -21.84
C THR A 243 -0.05 8.91 -21.62
N ARG A 244 -0.60 8.44 -20.52
CA ARG A 244 -0.73 7.00 -20.25
C ARG A 244 -1.83 6.42 -21.12
N LYS A 245 -1.49 5.45 -21.97
CA LYS A 245 -2.46 4.71 -22.76
C LYS A 245 -3.08 3.61 -21.90
N PRO A 246 -4.41 3.43 -21.91
CA PRO A 246 -5.05 2.34 -21.19
C PRO A 246 -4.49 0.98 -21.62
N GLN A 247 -4.10 0.16 -20.67
CA GLN A 247 -3.68 -1.22 -20.86
C GLN A 247 -4.80 -2.12 -20.34
N VAL A 248 -5.63 -2.62 -21.25
CA VAL A 248 -6.77 -3.46 -20.89
C VAL A 248 -6.35 -4.92 -20.97
N GLU A 249 -6.47 -5.62 -19.86
CA GLU A 249 -6.20 -7.06 -19.80
C GLU A 249 -7.32 -7.81 -20.53
N PRO A 250 -7.02 -8.66 -21.52
CA PRO A 250 -8.04 -9.42 -22.23
C PRO A 250 -8.73 -10.44 -21.31
N GLU A 251 -9.97 -10.79 -21.66
CA GLU A 251 -10.71 -11.83 -20.96
C GLU A 251 -9.97 -13.17 -21.04
N GLN A 252 -9.96 -13.89 -19.94
CA GLN A 252 -9.36 -15.20 -19.86
C GLN A 252 -10.41 -16.29 -20.18
N THR A 253 -10.17 -17.06 -21.22
CA THR A 253 -11.13 -18.07 -21.74
C THR A 253 -10.90 -19.47 -21.20
N GLY A 254 -10.00 -19.67 -20.23
CA GLY A 254 -9.73 -20.99 -19.65
C GLY A 254 -8.62 -20.95 -18.61
N ILE A 255 -8.42 -22.06 -17.92
CA ILE A 255 -7.39 -22.21 -16.89
C ILE A 255 -6.00 -22.19 -17.51
N ARG A 256 -5.09 -21.40 -16.94
CA ARG A 256 -3.66 -21.45 -17.23
C ARG A 256 -2.95 -22.19 -16.11
N ARG A 257 -2.16 -23.21 -16.46
CA ARG A 257 -1.39 -24.00 -15.50
C ARG A 257 0.09 -23.93 -15.86
N LEU A 258 0.92 -23.71 -14.87
CA LEU A 258 2.38 -23.77 -15.01
C LEU A 258 2.99 -24.55 -13.84
N THR A 259 4.18 -25.08 -14.04
CA THR A 259 4.96 -25.72 -12.99
C THR A 259 6.34 -25.07 -12.99
N VAL A 260 6.70 -24.46 -11.88
CA VAL A 260 8.04 -23.92 -11.64
C VAL A 260 8.86 -24.98 -10.91
N LYS A 261 10.06 -25.26 -11.42
CA LYS A 261 11.04 -26.14 -10.77
C LYS A 261 12.10 -25.26 -10.11
N ALA A 262 12.19 -25.36 -8.81
CA ALA A 262 13.18 -24.63 -8.02
C ALA A 262 13.62 -25.48 -6.82
N PRO A 263 14.80 -25.25 -6.23
CA PRO A 263 15.23 -25.91 -5.01
C PRO A 263 14.32 -25.54 -3.85
N ALA A 264 13.41 -26.46 -3.44
CA ALA A 264 12.47 -26.23 -2.33
C ALA A 264 12.27 -27.54 -1.59
N GLU A 265 12.18 -27.47 -0.26
CA GLU A 265 11.93 -28.63 0.59
C GLU A 265 10.49 -29.17 0.42
N LEU A 266 9.53 -28.24 0.30
CA LEU A 266 8.12 -28.58 0.15
C LEU A 266 7.54 -27.95 -1.12
N PRO A 267 6.63 -28.64 -1.82
CA PRO A 267 5.91 -28.03 -2.92
C PRO A 267 4.95 -26.94 -2.44
N VAL A 268 4.72 -25.95 -3.30
CA VAL A 268 3.73 -24.91 -3.07
C VAL A 268 2.71 -24.93 -4.21
N VAL A 269 1.44 -24.81 -3.86
CA VAL A 269 0.34 -24.55 -4.80
C VAL A 269 -0.03 -23.08 -4.69
N LEU A 270 -0.03 -22.37 -5.82
CA LEU A 270 -0.45 -20.99 -5.93
C LEU A 270 -1.55 -20.89 -6.99
N MET A 271 -2.66 -20.29 -6.63
CA MET A 271 -3.81 -20.06 -7.51
C MET A 271 -4.11 -18.58 -7.53
N ALA A 272 -4.48 -18.03 -8.69
CA ALA A 272 -4.87 -16.63 -8.84
C ALA A 272 -6.18 -16.51 -9.62
N TYR A 273 -7.05 -15.63 -9.16
CA TYR A 273 -8.32 -15.30 -9.81
C TYR A 273 -8.35 -13.80 -10.10
N LYS A 274 -8.74 -13.42 -11.32
CA LYS A 274 -8.93 -12.01 -11.69
C LYS A 274 -10.17 -11.47 -11.00
N VAL A 275 -10.00 -10.42 -10.23
CA VAL A 275 -11.06 -9.81 -9.42
C VAL A 275 -11.02 -8.28 -9.56
N PRO A 276 -12.14 -7.57 -9.30
CA PRO A 276 -12.15 -6.11 -9.31
C PRO A 276 -11.33 -5.54 -8.15
N VAL A 277 -10.96 -4.27 -8.30
CA VAL A 277 -10.47 -3.39 -7.24
C VAL A 277 -11.37 -2.16 -7.15
N ILE A 278 -11.27 -1.39 -6.08
CA ILE A 278 -12.07 -0.18 -5.86
C ILE A 278 -11.71 0.87 -6.92
N ARG A 279 -12.72 1.36 -7.64
CA ARG A 279 -12.67 2.48 -8.57
C ARG A 279 -13.56 3.64 -8.12
N ASP A 280 -14.70 3.30 -7.54
CA ASP A 280 -15.66 4.24 -6.95
C ASP A 280 -16.01 3.75 -5.54
N VAL A 281 -15.55 4.49 -4.53
CA VAL A 281 -15.70 4.11 -3.12
C VAL A 281 -17.15 3.88 -2.71
N ASP A 282 -18.09 4.62 -3.32
CA ASP A 282 -19.51 4.54 -2.96
C ASP A 282 -20.28 3.47 -3.73
N LYS A 283 -19.95 3.24 -5.01
CA LYS A 283 -20.70 2.33 -5.88
C LYS A 283 -20.18 0.90 -5.86
N ASP A 284 -18.85 0.72 -5.70
CA ASP A 284 -18.27 -0.61 -5.70
C ASP A 284 -18.65 -1.37 -4.42
N VAL A 285 -19.04 -2.63 -4.60
CA VAL A 285 -19.43 -3.53 -3.50
C VAL A 285 -18.51 -4.74 -3.45
N ASP A 286 -18.23 -5.33 -4.61
CA ASP A 286 -17.48 -6.58 -4.70
C ASP A 286 -16.07 -6.50 -4.09
N PRO A 287 -15.28 -5.42 -4.24
CA PRO A 287 -13.97 -5.34 -3.61
C PRO A 287 -14.01 -5.44 -2.08
N TYR A 288 -14.97 -4.80 -1.42
CA TYR A 288 -15.12 -4.92 0.04
C TYR A 288 -15.56 -6.32 0.48
N ALA A 289 -16.43 -6.96 -0.31
CA ALA A 289 -16.84 -8.34 -0.06
C ALA A 289 -15.67 -9.33 -0.28
N LEU A 290 -14.77 -9.05 -1.23
CA LEU A 290 -13.55 -9.84 -1.45
C LEU A 290 -12.54 -9.67 -0.32
N GLU A 291 -12.36 -8.47 0.23
CA GLU A 291 -11.55 -8.26 1.44
C GLU A 291 -12.11 -9.04 2.63
N MET A 292 -13.44 -9.00 2.82
CA MET A 292 -14.09 -9.77 3.87
C MET A 292 -13.93 -11.29 3.64
N LEU A 293 -14.04 -11.75 2.39
CA LEU A 293 -13.78 -13.15 2.03
C LEU A 293 -12.34 -13.55 2.36
N ALA A 294 -11.36 -12.70 2.05
CA ALA A 294 -9.96 -12.96 2.37
C ALA A 294 -9.76 -13.10 3.90
N ALA A 295 -10.34 -12.20 4.69
CA ALA A 295 -10.26 -12.26 6.16
C ALA A 295 -10.95 -13.49 6.77
N ILE A 296 -12.05 -13.95 6.20
CA ILE A 296 -12.74 -15.19 6.62
C ILE A 296 -11.89 -16.42 6.32
N LEU A 297 -11.19 -16.42 5.18
CA LEU A 297 -10.34 -17.54 4.80
C LEU A 297 -9.04 -17.59 5.61
N ASP A 298 -8.37 -16.43 5.86
CA ASP A 298 -7.02 -16.38 6.44
C ASP A 298 -6.74 -15.18 7.35
N GLY A 299 -7.73 -14.43 7.79
CA GLY A 299 -7.51 -13.17 8.54
C GLY A 299 -7.06 -13.36 10.01
N HIS A 300 -7.09 -14.57 10.57
CA HIS A 300 -6.72 -14.87 11.95
C HIS A 300 -6.60 -16.37 12.21
N GLU A 301 -6.04 -16.76 13.37
CA GLU A 301 -5.82 -18.16 13.76
C GLU A 301 -7.07 -19.07 13.74
N ALA A 302 -8.27 -18.52 13.90
CA ALA A 302 -9.52 -19.27 13.80
C ALA A 302 -10.18 -19.16 12.41
N ALA A 303 -9.51 -18.55 11.43
CA ALA A 303 -9.97 -18.48 10.05
C ALA A 303 -9.99 -19.87 9.39
N ARG A 304 -10.74 -19.99 8.30
CA ARG A 304 -11.04 -21.30 7.70
C ARG A 304 -9.81 -22.09 7.29
N PHE A 305 -8.80 -21.45 6.71
CA PHE A 305 -7.59 -22.17 6.30
C PHE A 305 -6.82 -22.72 7.50
N SER A 306 -6.57 -21.88 8.49
CA SER A 306 -5.90 -22.32 9.72
C SER A 306 -6.67 -23.40 10.47
N LYS A 307 -8.01 -23.25 10.58
CA LYS A 307 -8.85 -24.21 11.24
C LYS A 307 -8.97 -25.53 10.46
N ASN A 308 -9.46 -25.44 9.21
CA ASN A 308 -9.89 -26.62 8.46
C ASN A 308 -8.71 -27.32 7.77
N LEU A 309 -7.83 -26.59 7.07
CA LEU A 309 -6.78 -27.19 6.26
C LEU A 309 -5.54 -27.57 7.09
N ILE A 310 -5.19 -26.73 8.09
CA ILE A 310 -3.98 -26.97 8.89
C ILE A 310 -4.30 -27.86 10.10
N ARG A 311 -5.21 -27.44 10.99
CA ARG A 311 -5.43 -28.13 12.26
C ARG A 311 -6.31 -29.38 12.16
N GLU A 312 -7.47 -29.28 11.47
CA GLU A 312 -8.44 -30.42 11.43
C GLU A 312 -8.03 -31.46 10.40
N GLN A 313 -7.85 -31.08 9.13
CA GLN A 313 -7.54 -32.02 8.05
C GLN A 313 -6.06 -32.39 7.97
N ARG A 314 -5.18 -31.58 8.58
CA ARG A 314 -3.72 -31.73 8.48
C ARG A 314 -3.27 -31.87 7.02
N LEU A 315 -3.95 -31.18 6.13
CA LEU A 315 -3.69 -31.19 4.70
C LEU A 315 -2.51 -30.28 4.35
N ALA A 316 -2.38 -29.17 5.05
CA ALA A 316 -1.39 -28.13 4.78
C ALA A 316 -0.49 -27.86 5.99
N THR A 317 0.79 -27.57 5.73
CA THR A 317 1.71 -26.94 6.71
C THR A 317 1.50 -25.46 6.77
N SER A 318 1.12 -24.84 5.66
CA SER A 318 0.74 -23.43 5.56
C SER A 318 -0.34 -23.25 4.49
N ALA A 319 -1.23 -22.30 4.72
CA ALA A 319 -2.21 -21.88 3.72
C ALA A 319 -2.51 -20.38 3.94
N GLY A 320 -2.68 -19.62 2.87
CA GLY A 320 -2.86 -18.18 2.94
C GLY A 320 -3.65 -17.61 1.76
N VAL A 321 -4.08 -16.37 1.94
CA VAL A 321 -4.82 -15.57 0.96
C VAL A 321 -4.13 -14.22 0.79
N GLY A 322 -4.10 -13.74 -0.46
CA GLY A 322 -3.68 -12.37 -0.78
C GLY A 322 -4.69 -11.68 -1.67
N TYR A 323 -5.12 -10.50 -1.28
CA TYR A 323 -5.93 -9.61 -2.09
C TYR A 323 -5.66 -8.16 -1.69
N ASP A 324 -5.50 -7.29 -2.67
CA ASP A 324 -5.40 -5.85 -2.49
C ASP A 324 -6.54 -5.20 -3.27
N SER A 325 -7.42 -4.52 -2.53
CA SER A 325 -8.58 -3.84 -3.11
C SER A 325 -8.23 -2.47 -3.72
N THR A 326 -7.01 -1.97 -3.50
CA THR A 326 -6.58 -0.62 -3.88
C THR A 326 -5.38 -0.66 -4.83
N ALA A 327 -5.61 -0.68 -6.13
CA ALA A 327 -4.57 -0.71 -7.15
C ALA A 327 -4.99 0.10 -8.38
N ARG A 328 -4.04 0.61 -9.17
CA ARG A 328 -4.32 1.26 -10.48
C ARG A 328 -4.69 0.23 -11.54
N GLY A 329 -4.09 -0.95 -11.49
CA GLY A 329 -4.32 -2.05 -12.44
C GLY A 329 -5.41 -3.04 -12.01
N PRO A 330 -5.52 -4.18 -12.71
CA PRO A 330 -6.44 -5.25 -12.36
C PRO A 330 -6.03 -5.94 -11.06
N GLY A 331 -7.02 -6.32 -10.25
CA GLY A 331 -6.81 -7.10 -9.02
C GLY A 331 -6.63 -8.59 -9.31
N LEU A 332 -5.86 -9.23 -8.43
CA LEU A 332 -5.75 -10.67 -8.36
C LEU A 332 -6.03 -11.12 -6.92
N PHE A 333 -6.83 -12.15 -6.79
CA PHE A 333 -7.08 -12.83 -5.51
C PHE A 333 -6.28 -14.14 -5.51
N TYR A 334 -5.35 -14.26 -4.59
CA TYR A 334 -4.42 -15.37 -4.49
C TYR A 334 -4.83 -16.34 -3.40
N LEU A 335 -4.70 -17.64 -3.69
CA LEU A 335 -4.76 -18.71 -2.71
C LEU A 335 -3.43 -19.44 -2.78
N MET A 336 -2.78 -19.61 -1.66
CA MET A 336 -1.49 -20.30 -1.57
C MET A 336 -1.55 -21.38 -0.51
N GLY A 337 -0.82 -22.49 -0.71
CA GLY A 337 -0.69 -23.51 0.32
C GLY A 337 0.44 -24.48 0.05
N SER A 338 1.10 -24.92 1.12
CA SER A 338 2.09 -25.99 1.11
C SER A 338 1.47 -27.24 1.71
N PRO A 339 1.40 -28.37 0.98
CA PRO A 339 0.85 -29.61 1.51
C PRO A 339 1.72 -30.17 2.64
N SER A 340 1.09 -30.82 3.61
CA SER A 340 1.78 -31.59 4.64
C SER A 340 2.51 -32.81 4.06
N GLU A 341 3.44 -33.37 4.82
CA GLU A 341 4.14 -34.60 4.44
C GLU A 341 3.14 -35.72 4.08
N GLY A 342 3.39 -36.42 2.99
CA GLY A 342 2.49 -37.45 2.47
C GLY A 342 1.26 -36.94 1.71
N LYS A 343 1.04 -35.62 1.66
CA LYS A 343 -0.03 -34.99 0.88
C LYS A 343 0.46 -34.51 -0.48
N THR A 344 -0.43 -34.55 -1.45
CA THR A 344 -0.12 -34.16 -2.83
C THR A 344 -0.53 -32.73 -3.16
N ARG A 345 0.07 -32.14 -4.20
CA ARG A 345 -0.34 -30.84 -4.76
C ARG A 345 -1.81 -30.83 -5.18
N THR A 346 -2.29 -31.95 -5.73
CA THR A 346 -3.69 -32.09 -6.17
C THR A 346 -4.67 -32.06 -4.99
N GLU A 347 -4.31 -32.72 -3.87
CA GLU A 347 -5.12 -32.64 -2.65
C GLU A 347 -5.13 -31.21 -2.10
N MET A 348 -3.97 -30.52 -2.12
CA MET A 348 -3.87 -29.13 -1.66
C MET A 348 -4.73 -28.20 -2.52
N GLU A 349 -4.63 -28.27 -3.85
CA GLU A 349 -5.48 -27.49 -4.77
C GLU A 349 -6.97 -27.74 -4.49
N ARG A 350 -7.35 -29.00 -4.32
CA ARG A 350 -8.72 -29.38 -3.99
C ARG A 350 -9.18 -28.81 -2.65
N GLY A 351 -8.32 -28.84 -1.63
CA GLY A 351 -8.61 -28.27 -0.33
C GLY A 351 -8.85 -26.77 -0.37
N LEU A 352 -7.98 -26.01 -1.03
CA LEU A 352 -8.14 -24.57 -1.22
C LEU A 352 -9.46 -24.23 -1.94
N ARG A 353 -9.75 -24.92 -3.05
CA ARG A 353 -11.00 -24.73 -3.80
C ARG A 353 -12.24 -25.12 -2.98
N ALA A 354 -12.15 -26.18 -2.18
CA ALA A 354 -13.27 -26.67 -1.37
C ALA A 354 -13.73 -25.65 -0.32
N GLU A 355 -12.81 -24.89 0.29
CA GLU A 355 -13.19 -23.86 1.27
C GLU A 355 -13.97 -22.72 0.60
N ILE A 356 -13.57 -22.25 -0.57
CA ILE A 356 -14.34 -21.25 -1.33
C ILE A 356 -15.67 -21.82 -1.81
N ALA A 357 -15.67 -23.03 -2.35
CA ALA A 357 -16.90 -23.69 -2.79
C ALA A 357 -17.90 -23.91 -1.65
N ARG A 358 -17.42 -24.13 -0.42
CA ARG A 358 -18.27 -24.20 0.77
C ARG A 358 -18.92 -22.85 1.06
N ILE A 359 -18.16 -21.74 1.01
CA ILE A 359 -18.73 -20.39 1.17
C ILE A 359 -19.77 -20.11 0.07
N ALA A 360 -19.46 -20.46 -1.17
CA ALA A 360 -20.36 -20.26 -2.31
C ALA A 360 -21.71 -21.02 -2.16
N ARG A 361 -21.70 -22.22 -1.56
CA ARG A 361 -22.91 -23.02 -1.34
C ARG A 361 -23.63 -22.65 -0.06
N GLU A 362 -22.91 -22.61 1.05
CA GLU A 362 -23.48 -22.59 2.40
C GLU A 362 -23.48 -21.17 3.01
N GLY A 363 -22.69 -20.24 2.43
CA GLY A 363 -22.52 -18.91 2.96
C GLY A 363 -21.52 -18.86 4.12
N VAL A 364 -21.67 -17.85 4.95
CA VAL A 364 -20.80 -17.54 6.08
C VAL A 364 -21.65 -17.42 7.35
N ALA A 365 -21.23 -18.03 8.45
CA ALA A 365 -21.91 -17.91 9.73
C ALA A 365 -21.80 -16.48 10.31
N ALA A 366 -22.81 -16.04 11.04
CA ALA A 366 -22.88 -14.68 11.58
C ALA A 366 -21.71 -14.35 12.53
N ASP A 367 -21.29 -15.29 13.35
CA ASP A 367 -20.17 -15.15 14.27
C ASP A 367 -18.81 -15.11 13.54
N GLU A 368 -18.67 -15.87 12.46
CA GLU A 368 -17.47 -15.88 11.60
C GLU A 368 -17.31 -14.53 10.88
N LEU A 369 -18.40 -14.02 10.27
CA LEU A 369 -18.41 -12.70 9.65
C LEU A 369 -18.12 -11.57 10.66
N SER A 370 -18.69 -11.69 11.87
CA SER A 370 -18.45 -10.71 12.94
C SER A 370 -17.00 -10.67 13.38
N ARG A 371 -16.35 -11.82 13.54
CA ARG A 371 -14.91 -11.89 13.88
C ARG A 371 -14.03 -11.30 12.77
N ALA A 372 -14.24 -11.70 11.52
CA ALA A 372 -13.48 -11.18 10.39
C ALA A 372 -13.62 -9.65 10.27
N ARG A 373 -14.85 -9.15 10.40
CA ARG A 373 -15.13 -7.70 10.41
C ARG A 373 -14.39 -6.98 11.53
N ALA A 374 -14.45 -7.51 12.76
CA ALA A 374 -13.78 -6.90 13.91
C ALA A 374 -12.26 -6.80 13.69
N GLN A 375 -11.63 -7.84 13.13
CA GLN A 375 -10.20 -7.85 12.83
C GLN A 375 -9.82 -6.84 11.75
N LEU A 376 -10.56 -6.79 10.65
CA LEU A 376 -10.32 -5.83 9.58
C LEU A 376 -10.44 -4.38 10.07
N VAL A 377 -11.51 -4.08 10.80
CA VAL A 377 -11.75 -2.72 11.33
C VAL A 377 -10.70 -2.35 12.38
N ALA A 378 -10.37 -3.26 13.29
CA ALA A 378 -9.30 -3.03 14.27
C ALA A 378 -7.96 -2.74 13.58
N GLY A 379 -7.61 -3.47 12.52
CA GLY A 379 -6.43 -3.21 11.72
C GLY A 379 -6.39 -1.81 11.12
N GLN A 380 -7.51 -1.28 10.66
CA GLN A 380 -7.60 0.10 10.16
C GLN A 380 -7.47 1.14 11.28
N ILE A 381 -8.06 0.88 12.45
CA ILE A 381 -7.96 1.78 13.61
C ILE A 381 -6.53 1.84 14.14
N TYR A 382 -5.84 0.70 14.25
CA TYR A 382 -4.45 0.67 14.73
C TYR A 382 -3.47 1.44 13.85
N LYS A 383 -3.75 1.60 12.56
CA LYS A 383 -2.92 2.48 11.70
C LYS A 383 -2.91 3.92 12.19
N LEU A 384 -3.98 4.39 12.82
CA LEU A 384 -4.08 5.75 13.35
C LEU A 384 -3.10 6.02 14.51
N ASP A 385 -2.53 4.99 15.13
CA ASP A 385 -1.54 5.14 16.21
C ASP A 385 -0.14 5.48 15.68
N SER A 386 0.11 5.28 14.41
CA SER A 386 1.39 5.56 13.77
C SER A 386 1.29 6.72 12.77
N MET A 387 2.05 7.80 12.98
CA MET A 387 2.15 8.91 12.02
C MET A 387 2.63 8.42 10.65
N PHE A 388 3.58 7.47 10.63
CA PHE A 388 4.05 6.83 9.42
C PHE A 388 2.93 6.08 8.69
N ALA A 389 2.15 5.26 9.41
CA ALA A 389 1.06 4.49 8.79
C ALA A 389 -0.05 5.42 8.27
N GLN A 390 -0.33 6.53 8.95
CA GLN A 390 -1.28 7.54 8.48
C GLN A 390 -0.78 8.22 7.18
N ALA A 391 0.52 8.56 7.12
CA ALA A 391 1.11 9.15 5.91
C ALA A 391 1.13 8.15 4.74
N MET A 392 1.41 6.87 5.02
CA MET A 392 1.32 5.78 4.04
C MET A 392 -0.09 5.62 3.47
N GLU A 393 -1.10 5.62 4.32
CA GLU A 393 -2.50 5.46 3.90
C GLU A 393 -2.97 6.61 3.00
N ILE A 394 -2.68 7.85 3.39
CA ILE A 394 -2.94 9.03 2.56
C ILE A 394 -2.24 8.89 1.20
N GLY A 395 -0.95 8.57 1.22
CA GLY A 395 -0.15 8.45 0.02
C GLY A 395 -0.62 7.32 -0.91
N GLN A 396 -0.91 6.15 -0.37
CA GLN A 396 -1.36 4.99 -1.16
C GLN A 396 -2.70 5.25 -1.87
N LEU A 397 -3.68 5.83 -1.18
CA LEU A 397 -4.97 6.16 -1.78
C LEU A 397 -4.79 7.15 -2.94
N GLU A 398 -4.04 8.22 -2.74
CA GLU A 398 -3.73 9.20 -3.78
C GLU A 398 -2.97 8.59 -4.98
N ALA A 399 -2.06 7.66 -4.71
CA ALA A 399 -1.29 7.00 -5.77
C ALA A 399 -2.17 6.20 -6.73
N VAL A 400 -3.22 5.55 -6.21
CA VAL A 400 -4.14 4.73 -7.02
C VAL A 400 -5.33 5.52 -7.57
N GLY A 401 -5.40 6.83 -7.28
CA GLY A 401 -6.45 7.72 -7.78
C GLY A 401 -7.72 7.74 -6.94
N LEU A 402 -7.65 7.24 -5.70
CA LEU A 402 -8.73 7.37 -4.73
C LEU A 402 -8.46 8.58 -3.82
N PRO A 403 -9.47 9.43 -3.54
CA PRO A 403 -9.28 10.53 -2.61
C PRO A 403 -8.92 10.00 -1.21
N TYR A 404 -7.87 10.52 -0.58
CA TYR A 404 -7.47 10.11 0.78
C TYR A 404 -8.58 10.34 1.82
N GLN A 405 -9.48 11.29 1.58
CA GLN A 405 -10.65 11.54 2.43
C GLN A 405 -11.63 10.36 2.46
N SER A 406 -11.53 9.46 1.47
CA SER A 406 -12.43 8.31 1.36
C SER A 406 -12.18 7.22 2.41
N ASN A 407 -11.06 7.28 3.15
CA ASN A 407 -10.69 6.21 4.08
C ASN A 407 -11.78 5.87 5.10
N ALA A 408 -12.36 6.88 5.75
CA ALA A 408 -13.45 6.65 6.70
C ALA A 408 -14.65 5.97 6.03
N ARG A 409 -14.98 6.39 4.81
CA ARG A 409 -16.06 5.80 4.02
C ARG A 409 -15.77 4.36 3.62
N MET A 410 -14.52 4.04 3.28
CA MET A 410 -14.10 2.66 2.98
C MET A 410 -14.27 1.76 4.21
N ILE A 411 -13.92 2.24 5.40
CA ILE A 411 -14.15 1.52 6.67
C ILE A 411 -15.64 1.27 6.90
N GLU A 412 -16.49 2.26 6.69
CA GLU A 412 -17.96 2.12 6.80
C GLU A 412 -18.47 1.05 5.82
N LYS A 413 -18.01 1.09 4.56
CA LYS A 413 -18.38 0.09 3.54
C LYS A 413 -17.96 -1.32 3.97
N LEU A 414 -16.75 -1.46 4.49
CA LEU A 414 -16.23 -2.74 4.98
C LEU A 414 -17.07 -3.25 6.17
N GLN A 415 -17.46 -2.37 7.09
CA GLN A 415 -18.35 -2.70 8.20
C GLN A 415 -19.74 -3.15 7.74
N ALA A 416 -20.23 -2.63 6.63
CA ALA A 416 -21.56 -2.91 6.09
C ALA A 416 -21.61 -4.19 5.24
N VAL A 417 -20.50 -4.87 4.97
CA VAL A 417 -20.47 -6.10 4.17
C VAL A 417 -21.33 -7.18 4.81
N THR A 418 -22.23 -7.81 4.01
CA THR A 418 -23.13 -8.87 4.45
C THR A 418 -22.62 -10.26 4.07
N ALA A 419 -23.18 -11.29 4.71
CA ALA A 419 -22.87 -12.69 4.39
C ALA A 419 -23.27 -13.05 2.95
N GLU A 420 -24.38 -12.48 2.45
CA GLU A 420 -24.85 -12.66 1.07
C GLU A 420 -23.87 -12.08 0.07
N GLN A 421 -23.29 -10.92 0.34
CA GLN A 421 -22.28 -10.30 -0.53
C GLN A 421 -21.00 -11.15 -0.58
N VAL A 422 -20.54 -11.68 0.55
CA VAL A 422 -19.38 -12.60 0.60
C VAL A 422 -19.67 -13.87 -0.19
N ARG A 423 -20.88 -14.45 -0.03
CA ARG A 423 -21.31 -15.61 -0.81
C ARG A 423 -21.37 -15.30 -2.30
N ALA A 424 -21.90 -14.15 -2.67
CA ALA A 424 -22.04 -13.74 -4.07
C ALA A 424 -20.68 -13.60 -4.78
N VAL A 425 -19.68 -12.98 -4.15
CA VAL A 425 -18.33 -12.87 -4.74
C VAL A 425 -17.65 -14.23 -4.81
N ALA A 426 -17.86 -15.13 -3.84
CA ALA A 426 -17.36 -16.50 -3.89
C ALA A 426 -17.94 -17.28 -5.08
N GLN A 427 -19.21 -17.04 -5.42
CA GLN A 427 -19.87 -17.65 -6.59
C GLN A 427 -19.43 -17.03 -7.92
N LYS A 428 -19.16 -15.71 -7.92
CA LYS A 428 -18.93 -14.95 -9.15
C LYS A 428 -17.52 -15.11 -9.69
N TYR A 429 -16.50 -15.04 -8.84
CA TYR A 429 -15.11 -14.88 -9.28
C TYR A 429 -14.26 -16.14 -9.24
N PHE A 430 -14.66 -17.17 -8.50
CA PHE A 430 -13.85 -18.38 -8.29
C PHE A 430 -14.37 -19.55 -9.15
N ARG A 431 -14.38 -19.31 -10.45
CA ARG A 431 -14.78 -20.29 -11.46
C ARG A 431 -13.58 -20.79 -12.24
N ASP A 432 -13.74 -21.97 -12.88
CA ASP A 432 -12.75 -22.55 -13.79
C ASP A 432 -12.75 -21.84 -15.14
#